data_13b64a299fd76c9b528a5a6d71575519
#
_entry.id   13b64a299fd76c9b528a5a6d71575519
#
_cell.length_a   1.000
_cell.length_b   1.000
_cell.length_c   1.000
_cell.angle_alpha   90.00
_cell.angle_beta   90.00
_cell.angle_gamma   90.00
#
_symmetry.space_group_name_H-M   'P 1'
#
loop_
_entity.id
_entity.type
_entity.pdbx_description
1 polymer ?
#
loop_
_entity_poly.entity_id
_entity_poly.type
_entity_poly.pdbx_seq_one_letter_code
_entity_poly.pdbx_strand_id
1 'polypeptide(L)'
;GQQQFRRSDSRSANATSQGITLRGLGGNASSRALLVLDGVPQADPFGGWVAFPAYATGRLDRIRVTRGGGSGYWGPGALAGTIELESVGGNAVRPFDGAIAYGSRNSVDAQGALGLTRDKGFATLSAAYGRGDGFIPIVERNRGPVDRAAPYEQASANLRAVVEIAADTEAQVTATAFTDSRERGTDFSRNTSEGVDGALRLVGRGRWGWQALAYVQRRNFTSDFAAVNAARTSVTQSLAQFNTPATGWGGRLEIAPPVGEGISLRLGADTRQLTGKTMELFTYVNAAPTRQREAGGRTGTTGLFADASIERGMVTATASARIDWWTIKDGRLLETTIATNAPFTTLLFADRSGHEFTGRAGLAVKPADWLALRGAAYRGWRLPTLNELYRPFRVGPDATAANALLNPERVTGVDLGFTLKPADGFEIGVTGYWNRMDDTIANVTQGRGPGSFPGVGFVTAGGFYRQRQNLDALTVWGWEVDAKLRRGDFGLTASWSHVDPTIAASGAAAPLDGLRPAQTPRDQFSGTIDYTGSLFTASATLRHIASQFEDDQNGRSLNAATMVDALLLVPLVKGLAIEGRVENLFDAEVQAALSGTGVVERALPRTFWVGARVSF
;
A
#
# COMPACT_ATOMS: atom_id res chain seq x y z
N GLY A 1 3.26 -9.15 -9.72
CA GLY A 1 3.20 -8.09 -9.49
C GLY A 1 2.65 -7.10 -8.47
N GLN A 2 2.79 -7.37 -7.18
CA GLN A 2 2.54 -6.34 -6.16
C GLN A 2 3.70 -5.35 -6.14
N GLN A 3 3.40 -4.05 -6.14
CA GLN A 3 4.41 -3.01 -6.22
C GLN A 3 4.12 -1.89 -5.23
N GLN A 4 5.13 -1.47 -4.49
CA GLN A 4 5.14 -0.21 -3.76
C GLN A 4 5.62 0.92 -4.67
N PHE A 5 5.26 2.16 -4.34
CA PHE A 5 5.65 3.33 -5.10
C PHE A 5 7.18 3.50 -5.22
N ARG A 6 7.97 3.12 -4.20
CA ARG A 6 9.43 3.14 -4.24
C ARG A 6 10.03 1.77 -3.93
N ARG A 7 11.25 1.53 -4.39
CA ARG A 7 12.00 0.28 -4.17
C ARG A 7 12.57 0.11 -2.75
N SER A 8 12.49 1.13 -1.91
CA SER A 8 12.90 1.06 -0.51
C SER A 8 11.92 0.20 0.29
N ASP A 9 12.43 -0.49 1.31
CA ASP A 9 11.59 -1.29 2.22
C ASP A 9 10.77 -0.40 3.17
N SER A 10 9.86 -1.02 3.95
CA SER A 10 8.97 -0.31 4.85
C SER A 10 9.68 0.36 6.04
N ARG A 11 10.95 0.05 6.32
CA ARG A 11 11.76 0.66 7.39
C ARG A 11 12.48 1.92 6.91
N SER A 12 12.92 1.95 5.64
CA SER A 12 13.73 3.02 5.07
C SER A 12 12.96 3.98 4.15
N ALA A 13 11.77 3.59 3.65
CA ALA A 13 10.92 4.45 2.85
C ALA A 13 10.34 5.61 3.66
N ASN A 14 9.97 6.71 3.00
CA ASN A 14 9.08 7.69 3.62
C ASN A 14 7.71 7.06 3.88
N ALA A 15 7.13 7.26 5.07
CA ALA A 15 5.85 6.68 5.44
C ALA A 15 4.73 7.04 4.45
N THR A 16 4.74 8.24 3.86
CA THR A 16 3.75 8.68 2.86
C THR A 16 4.04 8.20 1.43
N SER A 17 5.14 7.48 1.17
CA SER A 17 5.43 6.90 -0.16
C SER A 17 5.12 5.41 -0.25
N GLN A 18 4.26 4.90 0.63
CA GLN A 18 3.92 3.48 0.73
C GLN A 18 2.53 3.15 0.14
N GLY A 19 2.17 3.78 -0.95
CA GLY A 19 1.01 3.37 -1.75
C GLY A 19 1.22 2.01 -2.40
N ILE A 20 0.14 1.24 -2.53
CA ILE A 20 0.15 -0.09 -3.13
C ILE A 20 -0.50 -0.05 -4.50
N THR A 21 0.12 -0.67 -5.49
CA THR A 21 -0.44 -0.90 -6.81
C THR A 21 -0.20 -2.33 -7.28
N LEU A 22 -0.96 -2.77 -8.27
CA LEU A 22 -0.83 -4.07 -8.94
C LEU A 22 -0.83 -3.86 -10.45
N ARG A 23 -0.24 -4.80 -11.22
CA ARG A 23 -0.30 -4.83 -12.68
C ARG A 23 0.18 -3.55 -13.38
N GLY A 24 1.15 -2.86 -12.79
CA GLY A 24 1.77 -1.69 -13.43
C GLY A 24 0.84 -0.49 -13.68
N LEU A 25 -0.30 -0.42 -12.98
CA LEU A 25 -1.23 0.72 -13.08
C LEU A 25 -0.66 2.03 -12.52
N GLY A 26 0.68 2.10 -12.36
CA GLY A 26 1.37 3.27 -11.87
C GLY A 26 0.99 3.61 -10.43
N GLY A 27 1.35 4.78 -9.99
CA GLY A 27 1.02 5.30 -8.66
C GLY A 27 1.94 6.44 -8.28
N ASN A 28 1.49 7.20 -7.33
CA ASN A 28 2.32 8.06 -6.52
C ASN A 28 2.19 7.58 -5.06
N ALA A 29 2.15 8.41 -4.07
CA ALA A 29 1.96 7.98 -2.68
C ALA A 29 0.62 7.28 -2.40
N SER A 30 -0.42 7.55 -3.19
CA SER A 30 -1.78 7.03 -3.00
C SER A 30 -1.92 5.62 -3.57
N SER A 31 -2.60 4.73 -2.83
CA SER A 31 -2.82 3.35 -3.24
C SER A 31 -3.85 3.25 -4.38
N ARG A 32 -3.60 2.35 -5.33
CA ARG A 32 -4.55 1.91 -6.36
C ARG A 32 -5.05 0.49 -6.15
N ALA A 33 -4.42 -0.28 -5.25
CA ALA A 33 -4.97 -1.50 -4.71
C ALA A 33 -5.55 -1.23 -3.31
N LEU A 34 -6.70 -1.82 -3.01
CA LEU A 34 -7.36 -1.67 -1.72
C LEU A 34 -6.81 -2.71 -0.73
N LEU A 35 -6.16 -2.26 0.33
CA LEU A 35 -5.83 -3.10 1.47
C LEU A 35 -7.01 -3.16 2.44
N VAL A 36 -7.40 -4.36 2.84
CA VAL A 36 -8.51 -4.62 3.75
C VAL A 36 -8.02 -5.54 4.87
N LEU A 37 -8.32 -5.21 6.11
CA LEU A 37 -8.08 -6.07 7.27
C LEU A 37 -9.42 -6.42 7.92
N ASP A 38 -9.77 -7.71 7.96
CA ASP A 38 -11.03 -8.21 8.51
C ASP A 38 -12.28 -7.43 8.04
N GLY A 39 -12.28 -6.99 6.76
CA GLY A 39 -13.37 -6.22 6.15
C GLY A 39 -13.23 -4.70 6.24
N VAL A 40 -12.26 -4.17 6.98
CA VAL A 40 -12.03 -2.72 7.15
C VAL A 40 -10.98 -2.23 6.16
N PRO A 41 -11.27 -1.23 5.29
CA PRO A 41 -10.27 -0.59 4.43
C PRO A 41 -9.15 0.08 5.23
N GLN A 42 -7.89 -0.07 4.82
CA GLN A 42 -6.71 0.30 5.61
C GLN A 42 -5.88 1.47 5.04
N ALA A 43 -6.31 2.10 3.97
CA ALA A 43 -5.63 3.28 3.44
C ALA A 43 -5.82 4.50 4.36
N ASP A 44 -4.76 5.28 4.53
CA ASP A 44 -4.79 6.54 5.30
C ASP A 44 -5.90 7.48 4.80
N PRO A 45 -6.73 8.05 5.69
CA PRO A 45 -7.88 8.87 5.28
C PRO A 45 -7.52 10.18 4.58
N PHE A 46 -6.32 10.75 4.82
CA PHE A 46 -5.87 11.98 4.16
C PHE A 46 -5.14 11.69 2.84
N GLY A 47 -4.24 10.72 2.82
CA GLY A 47 -3.30 10.55 1.71
C GLY A 47 -3.38 9.24 0.94
N GLY A 48 -4.11 8.25 1.45
CA GLY A 48 -4.30 6.97 0.74
C GLY A 48 -3.09 6.02 0.76
N TRP A 49 -2.03 6.31 1.52
CA TRP A 49 -0.93 5.38 1.76
C TRP A 49 -1.27 4.33 2.81
N VAL A 50 -0.41 3.36 3.00
CA VAL A 50 -0.59 2.26 3.96
C VAL A 50 0.49 2.32 5.03
N ALA A 51 0.08 2.29 6.31
CA ALA A 51 0.97 2.22 7.46
C ALA A 51 1.35 0.75 7.73
N PHE A 52 2.30 0.20 6.99
CA PHE A 52 2.71 -1.21 7.10
C PHE A 52 3.10 -1.68 8.51
N PRO A 53 3.74 -0.85 9.37
CA PRO A 53 4.04 -1.27 10.74
C PRO A 53 2.82 -1.67 11.58
N ALA A 54 1.62 -1.24 11.20
CA ALA A 54 0.37 -1.65 11.86
C ALA A 54 -0.01 -3.12 11.64
N TYR A 55 0.61 -3.82 10.66
CA TYR A 55 0.20 -5.16 10.20
C TYR A 55 1.29 -6.19 10.45
N ALA A 56 1.58 -6.48 11.73
CA ALA A 56 2.49 -7.56 12.11
C ALA A 56 1.98 -8.91 11.56
N THR A 57 2.83 -9.63 10.85
CA THR A 57 2.45 -10.87 10.15
C THR A 57 2.06 -12.00 11.10
N GLY A 58 2.59 -12.04 12.32
CA GLY A 58 2.30 -13.06 13.32
C GLY A 58 0.85 -13.11 13.80
N ARG A 59 0.04 -12.08 13.51
CA ARG A 59 -1.39 -12.05 13.82
C ARG A 59 -2.30 -12.47 12.66
N LEU A 60 -1.74 -12.71 11.48
CA LEU A 60 -2.50 -13.01 10.26
C LEU A 60 -2.52 -14.52 10.00
N ASP A 61 -3.69 -15.03 9.67
CA ASP A 61 -3.90 -16.39 9.19
C ASP A 61 -3.69 -16.47 7.67
N ARG A 62 -4.21 -15.49 6.94
CA ARG A 62 -4.21 -15.49 5.49
C ARG A 62 -4.02 -14.11 4.88
N ILE A 63 -3.31 -14.08 3.76
CA ILE A 63 -3.25 -12.93 2.86
C ILE A 63 -3.77 -13.37 1.51
N ARG A 64 -4.87 -12.75 1.06
CA ARG A 64 -5.47 -13.01 -0.25
C ARG A 64 -5.25 -11.81 -1.16
N VAL A 65 -4.70 -12.04 -2.35
CA VAL A 65 -4.52 -11.00 -3.37
C VAL A 65 -5.43 -11.30 -4.54
N THR A 66 -6.40 -10.41 -4.79
CA THR A 66 -7.25 -10.44 -5.98
C THR A 66 -6.73 -9.38 -6.95
N ARG A 67 -6.24 -9.81 -8.10
CA ARG A 67 -5.69 -8.93 -9.14
C ARG A 67 -6.80 -8.49 -10.10
N GLY A 68 -6.63 -7.31 -10.69
CA GLY A 68 -7.63 -6.70 -11.56
C GLY A 68 -8.73 -5.97 -10.78
N GLY A 69 -9.40 -5.01 -11.41
CA GLY A 69 -10.42 -4.18 -10.79
C GLY A 69 -11.47 -5.01 -10.06
N GLY A 70 -11.69 -4.72 -8.79
CA GLY A 70 -12.50 -5.54 -7.91
C GLY A 70 -13.61 -4.78 -7.18
N SER A 71 -14.06 -3.65 -7.72
CA SER A 71 -14.96 -2.74 -7.02
C SER A 71 -16.38 -3.27 -6.79
N GLY A 72 -16.79 -4.34 -7.47
CA GLY A 72 -18.15 -4.87 -7.32
C GLY A 72 -18.52 -5.19 -5.88
N TYR A 73 -17.65 -5.89 -5.16
CA TYR A 73 -17.90 -6.22 -3.74
C TYR A 73 -17.27 -5.20 -2.78
N TRP A 74 -16.00 -4.81 -3.00
CA TRP A 74 -15.23 -3.99 -2.05
C TRP A 74 -15.44 -2.48 -2.19
N GLY A 75 -16.00 -2.01 -3.31
CA GLY A 75 -16.26 -0.60 -3.57
C GLY A 75 -15.02 0.20 -3.97
N PRO A 76 -15.05 1.53 -3.75
CA PRO A 76 -14.03 2.43 -4.26
C PRO A 76 -12.65 2.17 -3.64
N GLY A 77 -11.61 2.36 -4.46
CA GLY A 77 -10.20 2.13 -4.11
C GLY A 77 -9.62 0.82 -4.66
N ALA A 78 -10.45 -0.14 -5.07
CA ALA A 78 -10.02 -1.42 -5.64
C ALA A 78 -9.76 -1.33 -7.16
N LEU A 79 -9.01 -0.31 -7.62
CA LEU A 79 -8.68 -0.12 -9.05
C LEU A 79 -7.82 -1.27 -9.59
N ALA A 80 -6.67 -1.49 -8.97
CA ALA A 80 -5.71 -2.52 -9.39
C ALA A 80 -6.04 -3.90 -8.81
N GLY A 81 -6.93 -3.97 -7.83
CA GLY A 81 -7.33 -5.17 -7.11
C GLY A 81 -7.46 -4.95 -5.61
N THR A 82 -7.55 -6.04 -4.86
CA THR A 82 -7.64 -6.04 -3.39
C THR A 82 -6.57 -6.91 -2.76
N ILE A 83 -6.11 -6.51 -1.58
CA ILE A 83 -5.27 -7.31 -0.69
C ILE A 83 -6.02 -7.45 0.62
N GLU A 84 -6.50 -8.65 0.89
CA GLU A 84 -7.28 -8.97 2.07
C GLU A 84 -6.37 -9.64 3.10
N LEU A 85 -6.28 -9.05 4.28
CA LEU A 85 -5.61 -9.56 5.45
C LEU A 85 -6.69 -10.16 6.37
N GLU A 86 -6.58 -11.43 6.67
CA GLU A 86 -7.47 -12.15 7.59
C GLU A 86 -6.71 -12.47 8.87
N SER A 87 -7.24 -12.01 10.00
CA SER A 87 -6.66 -12.31 11.32
C SER A 87 -6.89 -13.75 11.73
N VAL A 88 -6.01 -14.28 12.59
CA VAL A 88 -6.09 -15.66 13.11
C VAL A 88 -7.48 -15.98 13.64
N GLY A 89 -8.04 -17.11 13.19
CA GLY A 89 -9.34 -17.65 13.65
C GLY A 89 -9.18 -18.56 14.88
N GLY A 90 -10.29 -18.86 15.57
CA GLY A 90 -10.28 -19.57 16.85
C GLY A 90 -9.55 -20.90 16.89
N ASN A 91 -9.59 -21.67 15.78
CA ASN A 91 -8.90 -22.97 15.67
C ASN A 91 -7.36 -22.87 15.57
N ALA A 92 -6.83 -21.69 15.22
CA ALA A 92 -5.40 -21.46 15.07
C ALA A 92 -4.83 -20.57 16.22
N VAL A 93 -5.65 -20.20 17.19
CA VAL A 93 -5.22 -19.42 18.37
C VAL A 93 -4.32 -20.29 19.24
N ARG A 94 -3.10 -19.83 19.48
CA ARG A 94 -2.15 -20.44 20.41
C ARG A 94 -2.11 -19.64 21.71
N PRO A 95 -1.85 -20.28 22.86
CA PRO A 95 -1.69 -19.55 24.13
C PRO A 95 -0.59 -18.50 24.05
N PHE A 96 0.53 -18.83 23.39
CA PHE A 96 1.64 -17.93 23.14
C PHE A 96 2.34 -18.25 21.82
N ASP A 97 2.64 -17.22 21.04
CA ASP A 97 3.51 -17.26 19.86
C ASP A 97 4.38 -15.99 19.86
N GLY A 98 5.70 -16.13 19.68
CA GLY A 98 6.58 -14.98 19.73
C GLY A 98 7.89 -15.19 18.98
N ALA A 99 8.49 -14.11 18.53
CA ALA A 99 9.80 -14.07 17.91
C ALA A 99 10.54 -12.81 18.34
N ILE A 100 11.86 -12.93 18.53
CA ILE A 100 12.76 -11.81 18.74
C ILE A 100 14.03 -12.05 17.94
N ALA A 101 14.52 -11.01 17.26
CA ALA A 101 15.78 -11.06 16.53
C ALA A 101 16.58 -9.77 16.75
N TYR A 102 17.89 -9.93 16.83
CA TYR A 102 18.87 -8.85 16.83
C TYR A 102 19.67 -8.89 15.53
N GLY A 103 19.90 -7.74 14.93
CA GLY A 103 20.51 -7.67 13.61
C GLY A 103 21.55 -6.56 13.44
N SER A 104 22.09 -6.50 12.24
CA SER A 104 23.05 -5.48 11.81
C SER A 104 22.56 -4.07 12.14
N ARG A 105 23.49 -3.15 12.45
CA ARG A 105 23.19 -1.75 12.76
C ARG A 105 22.27 -1.60 13.99
N ASN A 106 22.57 -2.38 15.03
CA ASN A 106 21.88 -2.37 16.31
C ASN A 106 20.34 -2.52 16.16
N SER A 107 19.93 -3.33 15.18
CA SER A 107 18.51 -3.51 14.91
C SER A 107 17.88 -4.58 15.79
N VAL A 108 16.66 -4.33 16.25
CA VAL A 108 15.81 -5.27 16.98
C VAL A 108 14.50 -5.44 16.23
N ASP A 109 14.04 -6.68 16.10
CA ASP A 109 12.74 -7.05 15.53
C ASP A 109 12.09 -8.05 16.49
N ALA A 110 10.97 -7.66 17.11
CA ALA A 110 10.26 -8.48 18.08
C ALA A 110 8.77 -8.47 17.78
N GLN A 111 8.13 -9.62 17.89
CA GLN A 111 6.68 -9.77 17.82
C GLN A 111 6.20 -10.86 18.76
N GLY A 112 4.97 -10.71 19.24
CA GLY A 112 4.36 -11.72 20.09
C GLY A 112 2.84 -11.65 20.05
N ALA A 113 2.20 -12.79 20.30
CA ALA A 113 0.78 -12.93 20.43
C ALA A 113 0.42 -13.82 21.62
N LEU A 114 -0.58 -13.39 22.38
CA LEU A 114 -1.24 -14.14 23.43
C LEU A 114 -2.64 -14.51 22.96
N GLY A 115 -3.06 -15.75 23.16
CA GLY A 115 -4.37 -16.24 22.81
C GLY A 115 -5.08 -16.94 23.95
N LEU A 116 -6.38 -16.72 24.06
CA LEU A 116 -7.27 -17.36 25.00
C LEU A 116 -8.49 -17.89 24.27
N THR A 117 -8.71 -19.19 24.32
CA THR A 117 -9.89 -19.85 23.73
C THR A 117 -10.82 -20.33 24.85
N ARG A 118 -12.12 -20.18 24.67
CA ARG A 118 -13.22 -20.67 25.52
C ARG A 118 -14.33 -21.27 24.65
N ASP A 119 -15.27 -21.97 25.24
CA ASP A 119 -16.36 -22.67 24.54
C ASP A 119 -17.14 -21.78 23.58
N LYS A 120 -17.36 -20.51 23.93
CA LYS A 120 -18.15 -19.55 23.14
C LYS A 120 -17.32 -18.49 22.40
N GLY A 121 -15.99 -18.65 22.32
CA GLY A 121 -15.19 -17.68 21.61
C GLY A 121 -13.72 -17.69 21.97
N PHE A 122 -13.03 -16.67 21.49
CA PHE A 122 -11.59 -16.49 21.74
C PHE A 122 -11.22 -15.00 21.80
N ALA A 123 -10.08 -14.74 22.37
CA ALA A 123 -9.44 -13.42 22.33
C ALA A 123 -7.95 -13.57 22.00
N THR A 124 -7.39 -12.62 21.26
CA THR A 124 -5.96 -12.52 20.98
C THR A 124 -5.47 -11.10 21.25
N LEU A 125 -4.31 -10.99 21.86
CA LEU A 125 -3.54 -9.75 22.00
C LEU A 125 -2.21 -9.97 21.30
N SER A 126 -1.88 -9.17 20.30
CA SER A 126 -0.60 -9.23 19.61
C SER A 126 0.10 -7.88 19.60
N ALA A 127 1.43 -7.91 19.65
CA ALA A 127 2.26 -6.73 19.57
C ALA A 127 3.48 -6.98 18.69
N ALA A 128 4.00 -5.94 18.08
CA ALA A 128 5.25 -5.96 17.34
C ALA A 128 6.05 -4.70 17.62
N TYR A 129 7.37 -4.83 17.67
CA TYR A 129 8.32 -3.75 17.88
C TYR A 129 9.52 -3.94 16.96
N GLY A 130 9.93 -2.87 16.30
CA GLY A 130 11.10 -2.85 15.45
C GLY A 130 11.87 -1.54 15.61
N ARG A 131 13.19 -1.62 15.75
CA ARG A 131 14.06 -0.45 15.76
C ARG A 131 15.39 -0.76 15.10
N GLY A 132 16.13 0.27 14.71
CA GLY A 132 17.51 0.14 14.24
C GLY A 132 18.12 1.49 13.96
N ASP A 133 19.47 1.54 14.00
CA ASP A 133 20.23 2.75 13.69
C ASP A 133 20.19 3.10 12.19
N GLY A 134 19.65 2.18 11.37
CA GLY A 134 19.49 2.37 9.93
C GLY A 134 20.82 2.36 9.17
N PHE A 135 20.80 2.89 7.97
CA PHE A 135 21.97 3.03 7.11
C PHE A 135 21.94 4.39 6.42
N ILE A 136 23.07 4.82 5.85
CA ILE A 136 23.12 6.06 5.06
C ILE A 136 22.46 5.81 3.70
N PRO A 137 21.29 6.45 3.39
CA PRO A 137 20.56 6.20 2.15
C PRO A 137 21.31 6.62 0.90
N ILE A 138 22.15 7.66 0.99
CA ILE A 138 22.94 8.15 -0.14
C ILE A 138 24.07 7.18 -0.42
N VAL A 139 24.26 6.79 -1.69
CA VAL A 139 25.38 5.93 -2.11
C VAL A 139 26.72 6.63 -1.86
N GLU A 140 27.78 5.87 -1.57
CA GLU A 140 29.07 6.39 -1.11
C GLU A 140 29.65 7.47 -2.03
N ARG A 141 29.58 7.27 -3.34
CA ARG A 141 30.09 8.21 -4.35
C ARG A 141 29.37 9.57 -4.40
N ASN A 142 28.19 9.67 -3.78
CA ASN A 142 27.39 10.90 -3.72
C ASN A 142 27.31 11.51 -2.30
N ARG A 143 27.94 10.89 -1.29
CA ARG A 143 27.87 11.35 0.11
C ARG A 143 28.62 12.64 0.34
N GLY A 144 28.07 13.46 1.23
CA GLY A 144 28.72 14.59 1.80
C GLY A 144 28.63 14.61 3.35
N PRO A 145 29.20 15.61 4.01
CA PRO A 145 29.25 15.68 5.48
C PRO A 145 27.91 15.70 6.19
N VAL A 146 26.81 16.09 5.51
CA VAL A 146 25.46 16.14 6.10
C VAL A 146 24.74 14.79 6.06
N ASP A 147 25.26 13.81 5.32
CA ASP A 147 24.62 12.51 5.17
C ASP A 147 24.96 11.60 6.35
N ARG A 148 23.93 11.06 6.98
CA ARG A 148 24.03 10.19 8.14
C ARG A 148 23.08 8.99 8.03
N ALA A 149 23.18 8.06 8.97
CA ALA A 149 22.28 6.94 9.06
C ALA A 149 20.82 7.41 9.24
N ALA A 150 19.90 6.60 8.78
CA ALA A 150 18.47 6.82 8.84
C ALA A 150 17.80 5.88 9.86
N PRO A 151 17.83 6.20 11.17
CA PRO A 151 17.26 5.35 12.20
C PRO A 151 15.74 5.28 12.09
N TYR A 152 15.20 4.18 12.61
CA TYR A 152 13.76 3.96 12.67
C TYR A 152 13.35 3.31 13.99
N GLU A 153 12.12 3.57 14.42
CA GLU A 153 11.47 2.93 15.55
C GLU A 153 9.97 2.77 15.24
N GLN A 154 9.46 1.55 15.37
CA GLN A 154 8.10 1.17 14.98
C GLN A 154 7.51 0.26 16.06
N ALA A 155 6.25 0.50 16.44
CA ALA A 155 5.52 -0.35 17.35
C ALA A 155 4.07 -0.49 16.91
N SER A 156 3.47 -1.65 17.17
CA SER A 156 2.05 -1.86 17.00
C SER A 156 1.49 -2.84 18.02
N ALA A 157 0.22 -2.66 18.36
CA ALA A 157 -0.53 -3.58 19.20
C ALA A 157 -1.92 -3.81 18.58
N ASN A 158 -2.44 -5.02 18.73
CA ASN A 158 -3.74 -5.40 18.23
C ASN A 158 -4.46 -6.31 19.21
N LEU A 159 -5.72 -5.98 19.50
CA LEU A 159 -6.67 -6.79 20.25
C LEU A 159 -7.74 -7.29 19.29
N ARG A 160 -8.05 -8.58 19.34
CA ARG A 160 -9.23 -9.18 18.69
C ARG A 160 -9.96 -10.08 19.68
N ALA A 161 -11.27 -9.93 19.76
CA ALA A 161 -12.15 -10.81 20.51
C ALA A 161 -13.33 -11.23 19.62
N VAL A 162 -13.65 -12.50 19.67
CA VAL A 162 -14.79 -13.10 18.97
C VAL A 162 -15.58 -13.90 19.98
N VAL A 163 -16.88 -13.65 20.10
CA VAL A 163 -17.77 -14.32 21.05
C VAL A 163 -19.11 -14.64 20.40
N GLU A 164 -19.59 -15.85 20.60
CA GLU A 164 -20.96 -16.24 20.28
C GLU A 164 -21.93 -15.58 21.27
N ILE A 165 -22.77 -14.67 20.78
CA ILE A 165 -23.74 -13.90 21.58
C ILE A 165 -25.16 -14.47 21.54
N ALA A 166 -25.46 -15.26 20.52
CA ALA A 166 -26.67 -16.03 20.36
C ALA A 166 -26.43 -17.24 19.46
N ALA A 167 -27.36 -18.19 19.37
CA ALA A 167 -27.29 -19.27 18.41
C ALA A 167 -27.06 -18.72 17.00
N ASP A 168 -26.05 -19.22 16.30
CA ASP A 168 -25.64 -18.79 14.95
C ASP A 168 -25.24 -17.30 14.82
N THR A 169 -25.01 -16.58 15.93
CA THR A 169 -24.64 -15.17 15.89
C THR A 169 -23.38 -14.91 16.72
N GLU A 170 -22.36 -14.34 16.09
CA GLU A 170 -21.15 -13.93 16.77
C GLU A 170 -20.90 -12.42 16.69
N ALA A 171 -20.30 -11.88 17.74
CA ALA A 171 -19.75 -10.53 17.79
C ALA A 171 -18.22 -10.59 17.72
N GLN A 172 -17.65 -9.75 16.89
CA GLN A 172 -16.20 -9.60 16.72
C GLN A 172 -15.83 -8.15 17.02
N VAL A 173 -14.86 -7.96 17.91
CA VAL A 173 -14.29 -6.64 18.23
C VAL A 173 -12.83 -6.66 17.87
N THR A 174 -12.36 -5.62 17.18
CA THR A 174 -10.93 -5.43 16.89
C THR A 174 -10.52 -4.01 17.29
N ALA A 175 -9.32 -3.90 17.86
CA ALA A 175 -8.67 -2.62 18.12
C ALA A 175 -7.19 -2.72 17.70
N THR A 176 -6.68 -1.72 17.01
CA THR A 176 -5.27 -1.65 16.57
C THR A 176 -4.73 -0.29 16.92
N ALA A 177 -3.50 -0.23 17.45
CA ALA A 177 -2.74 1.00 17.64
C ALA A 177 -1.35 0.81 17.05
N PHE A 178 -0.78 1.87 16.48
CA PHE A 178 0.60 1.84 15.99
C PHE A 178 1.27 3.21 16.10
N THR A 179 2.58 3.18 16.16
CA THR A 179 3.48 4.33 16.02
C THR A 179 4.65 3.95 15.11
N ASP A 180 5.14 4.92 14.35
CA ASP A 180 6.23 4.75 13.40
C ASP A 180 7.01 6.07 13.33
N SER A 181 8.28 6.06 13.69
CA SER A 181 9.18 7.20 13.66
C SER A 181 10.41 6.85 12.85
N ARG A 182 10.78 7.71 11.89
CA ARG A 182 11.92 7.49 10.99
C ARG A 182 12.66 8.79 10.72
N GLU A 183 13.98 8.69 10.54
CA GLU A 183 14.78 9.71 9.88
C GLU A 183 15.17 9.27 8.47
N ARG A 184 15.56 10.20 7.63
CA ARG A 184 15.85 9.92 6.23
C ARG A 184 17.27 10.29 5.83
N GLY A 185 18.16 10.29 6.81
CA GLY A 185 19.61 10.40 6.60
C GLY A 185 20.18 11.81 6.54
N THR A 186 19.42 12.82 6.98
CA THR A 186 19.91 14.21 7.20
C THR A 186 19.18 14.85 8.36
N ASP A 187 19.66 15.97 8.89
CA ASP A 187 18.84 16.84 9.74
C ASP A 187 17.56 17.25 9.00
N PHE A 188 16.52 17.59 9.74
CA PHE A 188 15.23 18.03 9.21
C PHE A 188 14.60 17.04 8.20
N SER A 189 14.74 15.74 8.44
CA SER A 189 14.19 14.69 7.57
C SER A 189 13.37 13.64 8.33
N ARG A 190 13.02 13.94 9.59
CA ARG A 190 12.21 13.06 10.43
C ARG A 190 10.76 13.03 9.95
N ASN A 191 10.16 11.85 9.99
CA ASN A 191 8.71 11.69 9.86
C ASN A 191 8.18 10.72 10.92
N THR A 192 6.94 10.99 11.36
CA THR A 192 6.22 10.11 12.29
C THR A 192 4.84 9.81 11.73
N SER A 193 4.35 8.63 12.00
CA SER A 193 2.98 8.21 11.69
C SER A 193 2.44 7.43 12.87
N GLU A 194 1.24 7.76 13.30
CA GLU A 194 0.57 7.09 14.41
C GLU A 194 -0.91 6.90 14.11
N GLY A 195 -1.51 5.90 14.71
CA GLY A 195 -2.94 5.68 14.52
C GLY A 195 -3.56 4.71 15.49
N VAL A 196 -4.88 4.85 15.59
CA VAL A 196 -5.75 3.95 16.35
C VAL A 196 -6.97 3.60 15.50
N ASP A 197 -7.29 2.31 15.43
CA ASP A 197 -8.47 1.78 14.76
C ASP A 197 -9.33 1.00 15.75
N GLY A 198 -10.65 1.09 15.59
CA GLY A 198 -11.61 0.23 16.25
C GLY A 198 -12.67 -0.27 15.27
N ALA A 199 -13.06 -1.54 15.39
CA ALA A 199 -14.16 -2.10 14.61
C ALA A 199 -15.02 -3.07 15.43
N LEU A 200 -16.30 -3.06 15.15
CA LEU A 200 -17.30 -4.01 15.63
C LEU A 200 -17.94 -4.69 14.42
N ARG A 201 -17.94 -6.01 14.41
CA ARG A 201 -18.59 -6.82 13.38
C ARG A 201 -19.54 -7.82 14.04
N LEU A 202 -20.75 -7.89 13.57
CA LEU A 202 -21.75 -8.90 13.92
C LEU A 202 -21.94 -9.83 12.71
N VAL A 203 -21.96 -11.14 12.93
CA VAL A 203 -22.11 -12.14 11.87
C VAL A 203 -23.17 -13.14 12.26
N GLY A 204 -24.24 -13.22 11.50
CA GLY A 204 -25.27 -14.25 11.62
C GLY A 204 -25.07 -15.34 10.57
N ARG A 205 -25.07 -16.62 11.02
CA ARG A 205 -24.84 -17.81 10.17
C ARG A 205 -26.09 -18.70 10.03
N GLY A 206 -27.24 -18.22 10.41
CA GLY A 206 -28.50 -18.94 10.22
C GLY A 206 -28.89 -19.10 8.75
N ARG A 207 -30.13 -19.54 8.48
CA ARG A 207 -30.63 -19.75 7.10
C ARG A 207 -30.47 -18.52 6.21
N TRP A 208 -30.66 -17.33 6.76
CA TRP A 208 -30.26 -16.07 6.16
C TRP A 208 -28.93 -15.66 6.78
N GLY A 209 -27.85 -15.76 6.00
CA GLY A 209 -26.56 -15.21 6.40
C GLY A 209 -26.64 -13.67 6.40
N TRP A 210 -26.03 -13.04 7.39
CA TRP A 210 -25.93 -11.57 7.41
C TRP A 210 -24.68 -11.12 8.15
N GLN A 211 -24.22 -9.93 7.85
CA GLN A 211 -23.19 -9.26 8.63
C GLN A 211 -23.44 -7.76 8.71
N ALA A 212 -23.04 -7.19 9.85
CA ALA A 212 -23.00 -5.75 10.07
C ALA A 212 -21.61 -5.39 10.59
N LEU A 213 -20.96 -4.42 9.96
CA LEU A 213 -19.64 -3.91 10.34
C LEU A 213 -19.75 -2.40 10.56
N ALA A 214 -19.13 -1.91 11.64
CA ALA A 214 -18.88 -0.49 11.87
C ALA A 214 -17.43 -0.32 12.29
N TYR A 215 -16.76 0.76 11.83
CA TYR A 215 -15.37 1.03 12.18
C TYR A 215 -15.07 2.53 12.24
N VAL A 216 -14.02 2.85 13.00
CA VAL A 216 -13.43 4.18 13.07
C VAL A 216 -11.90 4.07 13.03
N GLN A 217 -11.27 5.00 12.34
CA GLN A 217 -9.82 5.11 12.21
C GLN A 217 -9.39 6.54 12.50
N ARG A 218 -8.39 6.70 13.34
CA ARG A 218 -7.75 8.00 13.59
C ARG A 218 -6.28 7.90 13.26
N ARG A 219 -5.77 8.87 12.50
CA ARG A 219 -4.40 8.94 12.04
C ARG A 219 -3.83 10.32 12.33
N ASN A 220 -2.55 10.35 12.59
CA ASN A 220 -1.78 11.58 12.57
C ASN A 220 -0.42 11.31 11.91
N PHE A 221 0.04 12.28 11.16
CA PHE A 221 1.30 12.21 10.43
C PHE A 221 2.06 13.52 10.56
N THR A 222 3.38 13.43 10.76
CA THR A 222 4.29 14.57 10.69
C THR A 222 5.44 14.27 9.75
N SER A 223 6.01 15.29 9.10
CA SER A 223 7.19 15.13 8.26
C SER A 223 7.95 16.44 8.12
N ASP A 224 9.23 16.39 8.43
CA ASP A 224 10.17 17.48 8.11
C ASP A 224 10.81 17.25 6.74
N PHE A 225 11.09 18.34 6.05
CA PHE A 225 11.75 18.34 4.75
C PHE A 225 12.97 19.23 4.78
N ALA A 226 14.09 18.66 4.34
CA ALA A 226 15.39 19.30 4.25
C ALA A 226 15.67 19.83 2.84
N ALA A 227 16.31 20.96 2.76
CA ALA A 227 17.02 21.43 1.56
C ALA A 227 18.52 21.21 1.79
N VAL A 228 19.14 20.40 0.94
CA VAL A 228 20.56 20.06 0.97
C VAL A 228 21.24 20.74 -0.20
N ASN A 229 22.38 21.43 0.03
CA ASN A 229 23.14 22.05 -1.05
C ASN A 229 23.78 20.98 -1.97
N ALA A 230 24.18 21.40 -3.18
CA ALA A 230 24.71 20.46 -4.20
C ALA A 230 25.96 19.69 -3.73
N ALA A 231 26.83 20.32 -2.93
CA ALA A 231 28.02 19.68 -2.37
C ALA A 231 27.73 18.82 -1.14
N ARG A 232 26.49 18.78 -0.66
CA ARG A 232 26.04 18.07 0.54
C ARG A 232 26.85 18.40 1.81
N THR A 233 27.22 19.67 1.95
CA THR A 233 27.98 20.21 3.09
C THR A 233 27.12 21.00 4.06
N SER A 234 25.91 21.38 3.64
CA SER A 234 24.95 22.10 4.49
C SER A 234 23.54 21.62 4.24
N VAL A 235 22.73 21.67 5.29
CA VAL A 235 21.32 21.31 5.27
C VAL A 235 20.51 22.37 6.02
N THR A 236 19.36 22.73 5.49
CA THR A 236 18.42 23.67 6.11
C THR A 236 17.01 23.09 6.06
N GLN A 237 16.18 23.46 7.01
CA GLN A 237 14.77 23.09 6.96
C GLN A 237 14.04 23.88 5.89
N SER A 238 13.25 23.21 5.06
CA SER A 238 12.49 23.83 3.96
C SER A 238 10.98 23.81 4.23
N LEU A 239 10.50 22.80 4.97
CA LEU A 239 9.10 22.65 5.34
C LEU A 239 9.02 21.77 6.60
N ALA A 240 8.13 22.10 7.53
CA ALA A 240 7.71 21.25 8.63
C ALA A 240 6.21 20.98 8.49
N GLN A 241 5.85 19.77 8.10
CA GLN A 241 4.48 19.26 8.19
C GLN A 241 4.28 18.75 9.62
N PHE A 242 3.91 19.65 10.53
CA PHE A 242 3.96 19.38 11.96
C PHE A 242 2.71 18.65 12.50
N ASN A 243 1.63 18.60 11.73
CA ASN A 243 0.40 17.91 12.14
C ASN A 243 -0.47 17.59 10.92
N THR A 244 -0.90 16.35 10.78
CA THR A 244 -1.83 15.93 9.70
C THR A 244 -2.89 14.99 10.28
N PRO A 245 -3.82 15.55 11.08
CA PRO A 245 -4.90 14.74 11.66
C PRO A 245 -5.89 14.31 10.58
N ALA A 246 -6.23 13.04 10.59
CA ALA A 246 -7.20 12.44 9.69
C ALA A 246 -8.09 11.43 10.42
N THR A 247 -9.36 11.40 10.05
CA THR A 247 -10.33 10.45 10.58
C THR A 247 -11.09 9.80 9.43
N GLY A 248 -11.17 8.48 9.47
CA GLY A 248 -12.03 7.67 8.62
C GLY A 248 -13.05 6.93 9.48
N TRP A 249 -14.28 6.85 9.04
CA TRP A 249 -15.27 5.97 9.64
C TRP A 249 -16.18 5.40 8.55
N GLY A 250 -16.76 4.26 8.83
CA GLY A 250 -17.68 3.63 7.90
C GLY A 250 -18.43 2.46 8.49
N GLY A 251 -19.31 1.94 7.67
CA GLY A 251 -20.09 0.76 8.01
C GLY A 251 -20.50 -0.02 6.78
N ARG A 252 -20.83 -1.28 6.97
CA ARG A 252 -21.30 -2.20 5.94
C ARG A 252 -22.37 -3.11 6.50
N LEU A 253 -23.44 -3.25 5.76
CA LEU A 253 -24.52 -4.22 6.00
C LEU A 253 -24.59 -5.16 4.81
N GLU A 254 -24.73 -6.44 5.07
CA GLU A 254 -24.80 -7.47 4.05
C GLU A 254 -25.76 -8.56 4.46
N ILE A 255 -26.53 -9.06 3.49
CA ILE A 255 -27.38 -10.23 3.64
C ILE A 255 -27.06 -11.27 2.55
N ALA A 256 -27.10 -12.53 2.91
CA ALA A 256 -26.93 -13.68 2.02
C ALA A 256 -28.20 -14.56 2.11
N PRO A 257 -29.22 -14.30 1.28
CA PRO A 257 -30.43 -15.09 1.25
C PRO A 257 -30.16 -16.51 0.72
N PRO A 258 -30.92 -17.52 1.16
CA PRO A 258 -30.86 -18.86 0.61
C PRO A 258 -31.51 -18.88 -0.79
N VAL A 259 -30.73 -19.07 -1.84
CA VAL A 259 -31.19 -18.99 -3.24
C VAL A 259 -31.14 -20.33 -4.00
N GLY A 260 -30.75 -21.40 -3.34
CA GLY A 260 -30.69 -22.74 -3.92
C GLY A 260 -29.29 -23.35 -3.89
N GLU A 261 -29.21 -24.64 -4.20
CA GLU A 261 -27.96 -25.39 -4.22
C GLU A 261 -27.04 -24.92 -5.36
N GLY A 262 -25.75 -24.74 -5.04
CA GLY A 262 -24.75 -24.28 -5.99
C GLY A 262 -24.90 -22.80 -6.41
N ILE A 263 -25.80 -22.04 -5.79
CA ILE A 263 -25.97 -20.61 -6.02
C ILE A 263 -25.69 -19.85 -4.73
N SER A 264 -24.93 -18.78 -4.78
CA SER A 264 -24.80 -17.82 -3.69
C SER A 264 -25.19 -16.42 -4.16
N LEU A 265 -25.86 -15.68 -3.30
CA LEU A 265 -26.25 -14.29 -3.53
C LEU A 265 -25.90 -13.49 -2.29
N ARG A 266 -25.26 -12.35 -2.45
CA ARG A 266 -25.02 -11.37 -1.41
C ARG A 266 -25.54 -10.01 -1.86
N LEU A 267 -26.27 -9.34 -1.01
CA LEU A 267 -26.78 -7.99 -1.23
C LEU A 267 -26.29 -7.13 -0.08
N GLY A 268 -25.87 -5.92 -0.35
CA GLY A 268 -25.39 -5.08 0.74
C GLY A 268 -25.31 -3.62 0.39
N ALA A 269 -25.04 -2.86 1.46
CA ALA A 269 -24.79 -1.43 1.41
C ALA A 269 -23.59 -1.11 2.30
N ASP A 270 -22.82 -0.11 1.92
CA ASP A 270 -21.76 0.42 2.76
C ASP A 270 -21.62 1.94 2.64
N THR A 271 -20.98 2.53 3.63
CA THR A 271 -20.60 3.94 3.62
C THR A 271 -19.20 4.11 4.16
N ARG A 272 -18.47 5.08 3.63
CA ARG A 272 -17.15 5.49 4.11
C ARG A 272 -17.05 7.01 4.08
N GLN A 273 -16.63 7.61 5.19
CA GLN A 273 -16.44 9.04 5.35
C GLN A 273 -15.00 9.31 5.79
N LEU A 274 -14.32 10.21 5.10
CA LEU A 274 -12.93 10.59 5.36
C LEU A 274 -12.86 12.09 5.57
N THR A 275 -12.18 12.50 6.63
CA THR A 275 -11.90 13.91 6.94
C THR A 275 -10.43 14.03 7.29
N GLY A 276 -9.76 15.04 6.77
CA GLY A 276 -8.36 15.26 7.10
C GLY A 276 -7.85 16.62 6.64
N LYS A 277 -6.80 17.05 7.30
CA LYS A 277 -6.08 18.29 6.95
C LYS A 277 -4.61 18.15 7.28
N THR A 278 -3.78 18.86 6.56
CA THR A 278 -2.37 19.05 6.87
C THR A 278 -2.13 20.45 7.41
N MET A 279 -1.22 20.59 8.36
CA MET A 279 -0.75 21.85 8.92
C MET A 279 0.77 21.93 8.76
N GLU A 280 1.24 22.99 8.10
CA GLU A 280 2.63 23.13 7.68
C GLU A 280 3.21 24.50 8.01
N LEU A 281 4.48 24.51 8.40
CA LEU A 281 5.33 25.71 8.47
C LEU A 281 6.29 25.68 7.28
N PHE A 282 6.39 26.77 6.55
CA PHE A 282 7.19 26.80 5.34
C PHE A 282 7.74 28.21 5.05
N THR A 283 8.57 28.35 4.00
CA THR A 283 9.32 29.55 3.65
C THR A 283 10.20 30.00 4.81
N TYR A 284 11.32 29.32 4.97
CA TYR A 284 12.28 29.59 6.04
C TYR A 284 13.21 30.75 5.65
N VAL A 285 13.36 31.74 6.55
CA VAL A 285 14.29 32.85 6.46
C VAL A 285 15.09 32.87 7.78
N ASN A 286 16.42 32.84 7.72
CA ASN A 286 17.30 32.75 8.89
C ASN A 286 16.90 31.62 9.84
N ALA A 287 16.64 30.43 9.29
CA ALA A 287 16.20 29.22 9.99
C ALA A 287 14.84 29.33 10.72
N ALA A 288 14.07 30.38 10.51
CA ALA A 288 12.72 30.56 11.07
C ALA A 288 11.66 30.49 9.97
N PRO A 289 10.53 29.76 10.16
CA PRO A 289 9.44 29.75 9.21
C PRO A 289 8.73 31.10 9.22
N THR A 290 8.34 31.58 8.05
CA THR A 290 7.62 32.84 7.90
C THR A 290 6.16 32.68 7.53
N ARG A 291 5.77 31.46 7.12
CA ARG A 291 4.42 31.14 6.68
C ARG A 291 3.92 29.84 7.28
N GLN A 292 2.62 29.83 7.53
CA GLN A 292 1.86 28.66 7.94
C GLN A 292 0.80 28.33 6.89
N ARG A 293 0.54 27.04 6.67
CA ARG A 293 -0.49 26.53 5.76
C ARG A 293 -1.39 25.54 6.48
N GLU A 294 -2.68 25.57 6.18
CA GLU A 294 -3.66 24.53 6.41
C GLU A 294 -4.31 24.14 5.08
N ALA A 295 -4.35 22.85 4.74
CA ALA A 295 -5.01 22.34 3.54
C ALA A 295 -5.72 21.02 3.83
N GLY A 296 -6.97 20.88 3.38
CA GLY A 296 -7.75 19.66 3.61
C GLY A 296 -9.21 19.81 3.24
N GLY A 297 -10.02 18.84 3.68
CA GLY A 297 -11.44 18.75 3.36
C GLY A 297 -12.06 17.45 3.84
N ARG A 298 -13.14 17.04 3.19
CA ARG A 298 -13.87 15.78 3.45
C ARG A 298 -14.21 15.08 2.15
N THR A 299 -14.19 13.72 2.18
CA THR A 299 -14.74 12.90 1.11
C THR A 299 -15.66 11.85 1.70
N GLY A 300 -16.73 11.53 0.99
CA GLY A 300 -17.68 10.50 1.39
C GLY A 300 -18.07 9.61 0.21
N THR A 301 -18.30 8.33 0.48
CA THR A 301 -18.87 7.38 -0.48
C THR A 301 -19.95 6.57 0.21
N THR A 302 -21.03 6.27 -0.51
CA THR A 302 -22.09 5.35 -0.08
C THR A 302 -22.46 4.49 -1.26
N GLY A 303 -22.49 3.18 -1.08
CA GLY A 303 -22.71 2.25 -2.17
C GLY A 303 -23.75 1.17 -1.86
N LEU A 304 -24.43 0.72 -2.89
CA LEU A 304 -25.27 -0.48 -2.91
C LEU A 304 -24.63 -1.50 -3.85
N PHE A 305 -24.59 -2.76 -3.45
CA PHE A 305 -23.99 -3.81 -4.26
C PHE A 305 -24.79 -5.12 -4.20
N ALA A 306 -24.62 -5.89 -5.26
CA ALA A 306 -25.06 -7.27 -5.38
C ALA A 306 -23.90 -8.11 -5.92
N ASP A 307 -23.69 -9.28 -5.36
CA ASP A 307 -22.68 -10.24 -5.75
C ASP A 307 -23.29 -11.63 -5.80
N ALA A 308 -23.14 -12.31 -6.92
CA ALA A 308 -23.72 -13.64 -7.16
C ALA A 308 -22.67 -14.61 -7.69
N SER A 309 -22.76 -15.88 -7.30
CA SER A 309 -22.02 -16.96 -7.91
C SER A 309 -22.91 -18.17 -8.17
N ILE A 310 -22.59 -18.86 -9.25
CA ILE A 310 -23.25 -20.12 -9.65
C ILE A 310 -22.14 -21.14 -9.86
N GLU A 311 -22.25 -22.28 -9.16
CA GLU A 311 -21.35 -23.42 -9.33
C GLU A 311 -22.15 -24.64 -9.78
N ARG A 312 -21.85 -25.14 -10.98
CA ARG A 312 -22.50 -26.31 -11.57
C ARG A 312 -21.49 -27.18 -12.30
N GLY A 313 -21.22 -28.34 -11.73
CA GLY A 313 -20.24 -29.28 -12.29
C GLY A 313 -18.87 -28.64 -12.45
N MET A 314 -18.38 -28.58 -13.68
CA MET A 314 -17.06 -28.00 -13.99
C MET A 314 -17.05 -26.47 -14.12
N VAL A 315 -18.20 -25.81 -14.03
CA VAL A 315 -18.34 -24.38 -14.33
C VAL A 315 -18.66 -23.60 -13.06
N THR A 316 -17.90 -22.55 -12.79
CA THR A 316 -18.20 -21.52 -11.80
C THR A 316 -18.32 -20.17 -12.51
N ALA A 317 -19.47 -19.52 -12.40
CA ALA A 317 -19.69 -18.17 -12.91
C ALA A 317 -19.95 -17.22 -11.74
N THR A 318 -19.37 -16.02 -11.82
CA THR A 318 -19.55 -14.96 -10.82
C THR A 318 -19.96 -13.66 -11.49
N ALA A 319 -20.82 -12.89 -10.85
CA ALA A 319 -21.17 -11.55 -11.29
C ALA A 319 -21.38 -10.65 -10.09
N SER A 320 -20.84 -9.44 -10.15
CA SER A 320 -21.09 -8.40 -9.16
C SER A 320 -21.43 -7.08 -9.85
N ALA A 321 -22.33 -6.32 -9.25
CA ALA A 321 -22.73 -5.00 -9.71
C ALA A 321 -22.83 -4.06 -8.49
N ARG A 322 -22.47 -2.81 -8.71
CA ARG A 322 -22.44 -1.81 -7.65
C ARG A 322 -22.70 -0.41 -8.19
N ILE A 323 -23.42 0.39 -7.46
CA ILE A 323 -23.54 1.83 -7.65
C ILE A 323 -23.04 2.54 -6.40
N ASP A 324 -22.18 3.54 -6.59
CA ASP A 324 -21.62 4.38 -5.54
C ASP A 324 -22.01 5.84 -5.78
N TRP A 325 -22.47 6.52 -4.74
CA TRP A 325 -22.58 7.98 -4.68
C TRP A 325 -21.40 8.52 -3.91
N TRP A 326 -20.77 9.57 -4.44
CA TRP A 326 -19.62 10.19 -3.79
C TRP A 326 -19.79 11.69 -3.61
N THR A 327 -19.10 12.23 -2.60
CA THR A 327 -19.04 13.65 -2.30
C THR A 327 -17.60 14.06 -1.96
N ILE A 328 -17.25 15.30 -2.36
CA ILE A 328 -16.03 16.01 -1.97
C ILE A 328 -16.50 17.36 -1.43
N LYS A 329 -16.21 17.66 -0.15
CA LYS A 329 -16.78 18.81 0.57
C LYS A 329 -15.73 19.54 1.40
N ASP A 330 -16.03 20.80 1.74
CA ASP A 330 -15.27 21.66 2.65
C ASP A 330 -13.78 21.77 2.26
N GLY A 331 -13.49 21.69 0.97
CA GLY A 331 -12.15 21.82 0.44
C GLY A 331 -11.57 23.21 0.70
N ARG A 332 -10.36 23.28 1.29
CA ARG A 332 -9.70 24.56 1.56
C ARG A 332 -8.18 24.48 1.50
N LEU A 333 -7.59 25.62 1.17
CA LEU A 333 -6.16 25.90 1.33
C LEU A 333 -6.01 27.31 1.88
N LEU A 334 -5.51 27.41 3.09
CA LEU A 334 -5.35 28.66 3.83
C LEU A 334 -3.86 28.84 4.14
N GLU A 335 -3.30 30.00 3.80
CA GLU A 335 -1.93 30.38 4.15
C GLU A 335 -1.92 31.71 4.87
N THR A 336 -1.13 31.81 5.94
CA THR A 336 -0.98 33.02 6.74
C THR A 336 0.49 33.39 6.89
N THR A 337 0.77 34.68 7.05
CA THR A 337 2.08 35.17 7.45
C THR A 337 2.19 35.07 8.97
N ILE A 338 3.18 34.35 9.48
CA ILE A 338 3.31 34.02 10.92
C ILE A 338 3.45 35.30 11.76
N ALA A 339 4.30 36.25 11.36
CA ALA A 339 4.60 37.44 12.12
C ALA A 339 3.38 38.36 12.35
N THR A 340 2.43 38.42 11.42
CA THR A 340 1.28 39.34 11.45
C THR A 340 -0.05 38.59 11.57
N ASN A 341 -0.05 37.26 11.42
CA ASN A 341 -1.24 36.43 11.27
C ASN A 341 -2.17 36.89 10.12
N ALA A 342 -1.64 37.68 9.19
CA ALA A 342 -2.39 38.15 8.03
C ALA A 342 -2.59 37.04 7.00
N PRO A 343 -3.78 36.92 6.40
CA PRO A 343 -4.01 35.98 5.29
C PRO A 343 -3.06 36.27 4.12
N PHE A 344 -2.44 35.24 3.57
CA PHE A 344 -1.62 35.29 2.36
C PHE A 344 -2.34 34.65 1.18
N THR A 345 -2.94 33.49 1.41
CA THR A 345 -3.76 32.77 0.45
C THR A 345 -5.01 32.27 1.16
N THR A 346 -6.17 32.50 0.58
CA THR A 346 -7.45 31.94 1.07
C THR A 346 -8.19 31.36 -0.13
N LEU A 347 -8.15 30.03 -0.27
CA LEU A 347 -8.89 29.31 -1.30
C LEU A 347 -9.91 28.40 -0.62
N LEU A 348 -11.17 28.61 -0.93
CA LEU A 348 -12.28 27.72 -0.59
C LEU A 348 -12.80 27.12 -1.88
N PHE A 349 -12.86 25.80 -1.93
CA PHE A 349 -13.23 25.07 -3.13
C PHE A 349 -14.69 24.64 -3.07
N ALA A 350 -15.37 24.72 -4.20
CA ALA A 350 -16.77 24.30 -4.31
C ALA A 350 -16.94 22.81 -4.01
N ASP A 351 -18.02 22.47 -3.33
CA ASP A 351 -18.43 21.09 -3.11
C ASP A 351 -18.72 20.40 -4.44
N ARG A 352 -18.37 19.12 -4.53
CA ARG A 352 -18.58 18.27 -5.71
C ARG A 352 -19.21 16.96 -5.29
N SER A 353 -20.03 16.40 -6.16
CA SER A 353 -20.65 15.09 -5.97
C SER A 353 -20.88 14.40 -7.30
N GLY A 354 -21.10 13.11 -7.26
CA GLY A 354 -21.40 12.31 -8.43
C GLY A 354 -21.71 10.87 -8.06
N HIS A 355 -21.78 10.04 -9.07
CA HIS A 355 -22.01 8.61 -8.91
C HIS A 355 -21.15 7.81 -9.90
N GLU A 356 -20.82 6.57 -9.52
CA GLU A 356 -20.06 5.63 -10.34
C GLU A 356 -20.76 4.28 -10.34
N PHE A 357 -20.85 3.69 -11.52
CA PHE A 357 -21.31 2.31 -11.68
C PHE A 357 -20.10 1.39 -11.93
N THR A 358 -20.01 0.31 -11.16
CA THR A 358 -18.92 -0.66 -11.25
C THR A 358 -19.45 -2.08 -11.22
N GLY A 359 -18.63 -3.03 -11.64
CA GLY A 359 -18.98 -4.43 -11.62
C GLY A 359 -17.84 -5.33 -12.04
N ARG A 360 -18.05 -6.61 -11.82
CA ARG A 360 -17.13 -7.68 -12.26
C ARG A 360 -17.95 -8.88 -12.70
N ALA A 361 -17.58 -9.50 -13.82
CA ALA A 361 -18.04 -10.80 -14.23
C ALA A 361 -16.85 -11.74 -14.38
N GLY A 362 -17.00 -12.97 -13.95
CA GLY A 362 -15.96 -13.99 -14.02
C GLY A 362 -16.52 -15.34 -14.38
N LEU A 363 -15.73 -16.12 -15.12
CA LEU A 363 -16.02 -17.51 -15.49
C LEU A 363 -14.79 -18.36 -15.21
N ALA A 364 -14.97 -19.47 -14.51
CA ALA A 364 -13.97 -20.51 -14.38
C ALA A 364 -14.54 -21.85 -14.87
N VAL A 365 -13.75 -22.60 -15.63
CA VAL A 365 -14.13 -23.91 -16.15
C VAL A 365 -13.00 -24.89 -15.81
N LYS A 366 -13.33 -26.02 -15.19
CA LYS A 366 -12.40 -27.11 -14.86
C LYS A 366 -12.74 -28.35 -15.71
N PRO A 367 -12.30 -28.40 -16.98
CA PRO A 367 -12.64 -29.52 -17.85
C PRO A 367 -11.95 -30.83 -17.43
N ALA A 368 -10.89 -30.74 -16.66
CA ALA A 368 -10.18 -31.87 -16.06
C ALA A 368 -9.51 -31.43 -14.74
N ASP A 369 -9.14 -32.36 -13.87
CA ASP A 369 -8.48 -32.09 -12.58
C ASP A 369 -7.14 -31.38 -12.74
N TRP A 370 -6.46 -31.61 -13.85
CA TRP A 370 -5.18 -31.00 -14.19
C TRP A 370 -5.28 -29.67 -14.91
N LEU A 371 -6.49 -29.22 -15.35
CA LEU A 371 -6.69 -28.01 -16.13
C LEU A 371 -7.85 -27.17 -15.57
N ALA A 372 -7.58 -25.91 -15.23
CA ALA A 372 -8.58 -24.90 -14.97
C ALA A 372 -8.37 -23.69 -15.90
N LEU A 373 -9.43 -23.26 -16.59
CA LEU A 373 -9.48 -22.05 -17.40
C LEU A 373 -10.26 -20.98 -16.65
N ARG A 374 -9.85 -19.71 -16.77
CA ARG A 374 -10.55 -18.59 -16.14
C ARG A 374 -10.51 -17.34 -16.99
N GLY A 375 -11.56 -16.55 -16.91
CA GLY A 375 -11.62 -15.23 -17.50
C GLY A 375 -12.45 -14.29 -16.62
N ALA A 376 -12.14 -13.01 -16.66
CA ALA A 376 -12.92 -11.99 -15.99
C ALA A 376 -12.91 -10.67 -16.77
N ALA A 377 -13.98 -9.90 -16.63
CA ALA A 377 -14.08 -8.52 -17.06
C ALA A 377 -14.55 -7.68 -15.88
N TYR A 378 -14.02 -6.46 -15.75
CA TYR A 378 -14.29 -5.63 -14.58
C TYR A 378 -14.20 -4.14 -14.87
N ARG A 379 -14.92 -3.37 -14.07
CA ARG A 379 -14.79 -1.92 -13.97
C ARG A 379 -14.65 -1.54 -12.49
N GLY A 380 -13.69 -0.66 -12.18
CA GLY A 380 -13.41 -0.15 -10.85
C GLY A 380 -13.16 1.35 -10.86
N TRP A 381 -13.16 1.98 -9.67
CA TRP A 381 -12.92 3.41 -9.54
C TRP A 381 -12.31 3.80 -8.19
N ARG A 382 -11.77 5.03 -8.10
CA ARG A 382 -11.32 5.63 -6.84
C ARG A 382 -11.51 7.15 -6.86
N LEU A 383 -11.81 7.75 -5.69
CA LEU A 383 -11.73 9.19 -5.53
C LEU A 383 -10.28 9.66 -5.43
N PRO A 384 -9.97 10.90 -5.88
CA PRO A 384 -8.76 11.59 -5.47
C PRO A 384 -8.71 11.71 -3.94
N THR A 385 -7.52 11.58 -3.36
CA THR A 385 -7.32 11.76 -1.92
C THR A 385 -7.31 13.25 -1.55
N LEU A 386 -7.55 13.58 -0.27
CA LEU A 386 -7.47 14.96 0.23
C LEU A 386 -6.07 15.57 0.01
N ASN A 387 -5.03 14.73 0.11
CA ASN A 387 -3.66 15.12 -0.20
C ASN A 387 -3.48 15.50 -1.69
N GLU A 388 -4.08 14.75 -2.61
CA GLU A 388 -4.01 15.02 -4.05
C GLU A 388 -4.79 16.29 -4.42
N LEU A 389 -5.94 16.51 -3.81
CA LEU A 389 -6.82 17.64 -4.10
C LEU A 389 -6.29 18.98 -3.58
N TYR A 390 -5.74 19.00 -2.35
CA TYR A 390 -5.59 20.28 -1.65
C TYR A 390 -4.18 20.60 -1.19
N ARG A 391 -3.26 19.63 -1.06
CA ARG A 391 -1.93 19.87 -0.51
C ARG A 391 -0.88 20.06 -1.62
N PRO A 392 -0.32 21.27 -1.83
CA PRO A 392 0.93 21.42 -2.57
C PRO A 392 2.09 20.90 -1.71
N PHE A 393 3.12 20.31 -2.32
CA PHE A 393 4.27 19.80 -1.57
C PHE A 393 5.60 20.02 -2.31
N ARG A 394 6.71 19.89 -1.55
CA ARG A 394 8.06 19.97 -2.08
C ARG A 394 8.88 18.77 -1.66
N VAL A 395 9.78 18.33 -2.54
CA VAL A 395 10.80 17.31 -2.26
C VAL A 395 12.12 17.82 -2.83
N GLY A 396 13.00 18.28 -1.96
CA GLY A 396 14.22 18.97 -2.38
C GLY A 396 13.89 20.23 -3.19
N PRO A 397 14.49 20.42 -4.38
CA PRO A 397 14.23 21.55 -5.26
C PRO A 397 12.88 21.46 -6.00
N ASP A 398 12.28 20.28 -6.09
CA ASP A 398 11.06 20.01 -6.84
C ASP A 398 9.83 20.47 -6.06
N ALA A 399 8.86 21.07 -6.74
CA ALA A 399 7.59 21.50 -6.17
C ALA A 399 6.41 20.99 -7.00
N THR A 400 5.39 20.46 -6.31
CA THR A 400 4.17 19.93 -6.94
C THR A 400 2.96 20.70 -6.41
N ALA A 401 2.21 21.32 -7.30
CA ALA A 401 0.95 21.98 -6.99
C ALA A 401 -0.17 20.94 -6.84
N ALA A 402 -1.09 21.21 -5.91
CA ALA A 402 -2.34 20.50 -5.77
C ALA A 402 -3.32 20.84 -6.91
N ASN A 403 -4.38 20.04 -7.05
CA ASN A 403 -5.44 20.33 -8.00
C ASN A 403 -6.80 19.88 -7.43
N ALA A 404 -7.60 20.84 -7.01
CA ALA A 404 -8.94 20.60 -6.45
C ALA A 404 -9.96 20.11 -7.50
N LEU A 405 -9.63 20.20 -8.80
CA LEU A 405 -10.50 19.81 -9.91
C LEU A 405 -10.28 18.39 -10.41
N LEU A 406 -9.41 17.60 -9.74
CA LEU A 406 -9.17 16.22 -10.13
C LEU A 406 -10.45 15.39 -10.17
N ASN A 407 -10.65 14.67 -11.27
CA ASN A 407 -11.72 13.70 -11.43
C ASN A 407 -11.39 12.37 -10.75
N PRO A 408 -12.39 11.54 -10.44
CA PRO A 408 -12.17 10.15 -10.05
C PRO A 408 -11.44 9.37 -11.14
N GLU A 409 -10.50 8.49 -10.74
CA GLU A 409 -9.88 7.52 -11.65
C GLU A 409 -10.82 6.33 -11.88
N ARG A 410 -10.87 5.82 -13.10
CA ARG A 410 -11.71 4.68 -13.51
C ARG A 410 -10.87 3.66 -14.27
N VAL A 411 -10.98 2.38 -13.91
CA VAL A 411 -10.34 1.29 -14.65
C VAL A 411 -11.39 0.40 -15.28
N THR A 412 -11.14 -0.01 -16.53
CA THR A 412 -11.84 -1.10 -17.21
C THR A 412 -10.79 -2.10 -17.66
N GLY A 413 -11.04 -3.39 -17.43
CA GLY A 413 -10.07 -4.42 -17.78
C GLY A 413 -10.67 -5.78 -18.01
N VAL A 414 -9.87 -6.62 -18.63
CA VAL A 414 -10.15 -8.04 -18.88
C VAL A 414 -8.91 -8.87 -18.57
N ASP A 415 -9.12 -10.07 -18.04
CA ASP A 415 -8.08 -11.09 -17.85
C ASP A 415 -8.56 -12.45 -18.35
N LEU A 416 -7.62 -13.20 -18.92
CA LEU A 416 -7.77 -14.58 -19.31
C LEU A 416 -6.58 -15.37 -18.75
N GLY A 417 -6.83 -16.55 -18.25
CA GLY A 417 -5.75 -17.37 -17.71
C GLY A 417 -6.12 -18.84 -17.59
N PHE A 418 -5.10 -19.62 -17.33
CA PHE A 418 -5.24 -21.04 -17.04
C PHE A 418 -4.35 -21.44 -15.86
N THR A 419 -4.69 -22.58 -15.27
CA THR A 419 -3.86 -23.27 -14.27
C THR A 419 -3.73 -24.70 -14.71
N LEU A 420 -2.47 -25.18 -14.76
CA LEU A 420 -2.12 -26.57 -15.06
C LEU A 420 -1.57 -27.23 -13.82
N LYS A 421 -1.97 -28.50 -13.61
CA LYS A 421 -1.46 -29.41 -12.58
C LYS A 421 -1.01 -30.71 -13.26
N PRO A 422 0.13 -30.68 -14.01
CA PRO A 422 0.53 -31.82 -14.84
C PRO A 422 1.00 -33.03 -14.03
N ALA A 423 1.34 -32.84 -12.75
CA ALA A 423 1.73 -33.88 -11.83
C ALA A 423 1.44 -33.46 -10.38
N ASP A 424 1.40 -34.43 -9.46
CA ASP A 424 1.25 -34.17 -8.04
C ASP A 424 2.35 -33.24 -7.52
N GLY A 425 1.94 -32.23 -6.76
CA GLY A 425 2.83 -31.22 -6.22
C GLY A 425 3.35 -30.19 -7.23
N PHE A 426 2.98 -30.26 -8.52
CA PHE A 426 3.34 -29.24 -9.51
C PHE A 426 2.11 -28.49 -10.03
N GLU A 427 2.16 -27.16 -9.89
CA GLU A 427 1.12 -26.26 -10.38
C GLU A 427 1.77 -25.07 -11.11
N ILE A 428 1.26 -24.72 -12.27
CA ILE A 428 1.62 -23.50 -13.00
C ILE A 428 0.36 -22.76 -13.44
N GLY A 429 0.30 -21.47 -13.13
CA GLY A 429 -0.76 -20.56 -13.55
C GLY A 429 -0.22 -19.48 -14.46
N VAL A 430 -0.92 -19.20 -15.55
CA VAL A 430 -0.63 -18.09 -16.45
C VAL A 430 -1.86 -17.21 -16.58
N THR A 431 -1.68 -15.88 -16.55
CA THR A 431 -2.77 -14.92 -16.76
C THR A 431 -2.26 -13.80 -17.65
N GLY A 432 -2.89 -13.61 -18.78
CA GLY A 432 -2.78 -12.40 -19.61
C GLY A 432 -3.87 -11.40 -19.24
N TYR A 433 -3.57 -10.11 -19.31
CA TYR A 433 -4.55 -9.07 -18.97
C TYR A 433 -4.35 -7.81 -19.81
N TRP A 434 -5.43 -7.06 -19.94
CA TRP A 434 -5.46 -5.72 -20.47
C TRP A 434 -6.29 -4.82 -19.57
N ASN A 435 -5.76 -3.61 -19.27
CA ASN A 435 -6.43 -2.59 -18.46
C ASN A 435 -6.32 -1.24 -19.16
N ARG A 436 -7.39 -0.47 -19.10
CA ARG A 436 -7.41 0.95 -19.41
C ARG A 436 -7.90 1.73 -18.20
N MET A 437 -7.12 2.68 -17.73
CA MET A 437 -7.46 3.56 -16.63
C MET A 437 -7.61 4.98 -17.14
N ASP A 438 -8.84 5.46 -17.22
CA ASP A 438 -9.19 6.81 -17.61
C ASP A 438 -9.06 7.78 -16.42
N ASP A 439 -8.85 9.06 -16.71
CA ASP A 439 -8.64 10.12 -15.71
C ASP A 439 -7.49 9.80 -14.72
N THR A 440 -6.43 9.16 -15.19
CA THR A 440 -5.28 8.75 -14.35
C THR A 440 -4.60 9.94 -13.70
N ILE A 441 -4.53 9.96 -12.37
CA ILE A 441 -3.89 11.06 -11.62
C ILE A 441 -2.36 10.86 -11.62
N ALA A 442 -1.64 11.88 -12.14
CA ALA A 442 -0.19 11.91 -12.18
C ALA A 442 0.36 13.29 -11.75
N ASN A 443 1.63 13.31 -11.33
CA ASN A 443 2.38 14.55 -11.12
C ASN A 443 3.02 14.93 -12.46
N VAL A 444 2.43 15.88 -13.17
CA VAL A 444 2.84 16.28 -14.52
C VAL A 444 3.84 17.44 -14.45
N THR A 445 5.03 17.25 -14.99
CA THR A 445 6.05 18.30 -15.08
C THR A 445 5.61 19.34 -16.11
N GLN A 446 5.48 20.61 -15.67
CA GLN A 446 5.04 21.74 -16.48
C GLN A 446 6.10 22.83 -16.63
N GLY A 447 7.16 22.79 -15.82
CA GLY A 447 8.20 23.80 -15.87
C GLY A 447 9.46 23.41 -15.09
N ARG A 448 10.52 24.19 -15.29
CA ARG A 448 11.79 24.06 -14.59
C ARG A 448 12.18 25.39 -13.97
N GLY A 449 12.76 25.34 -12.77
CA GLY A 449 13.35 26.50 -12.13
C GLY A 449 14.67 26.94 -12.80
N PRO A 450 15.17 28.16 -12.51
CA PRO A 450 14.62 29.08 -11.51
C PRO A 450 13.39 29.86 -12.01
N GLY A 451 12.37 30.01 -11.18
CA GLY A 451 11.18 30.80 -11.49
C GLY A 451 10.07 30.65 -10.44
N SER A 452 9.09 31.57 -10.46
CA SER A 452 7.91 31.50 -9.62
C SER A 452 6.76 30.86 -10.38
N PHE A 453 6.12 29.86 -9.75
CA PHE A 453 5.05 29.07 -10.36
C PHE A 453 3.78 29.06 -9.51
N PRO A 454 2.60 28.94 -10.14
CA PRO A 454 1.31 28.94 -9.45
C PRO A 454 1.21 27.86 -8.36
N GLY A 455 0.60 28.20 -7.22
CA GLY A 455 0.31 27.25 -6.13
C GLY A 455 1.52 26.74 -5.35
N VAL A 456 2.76 27.03 -5.78
CA VAL A 456 3.99 26.56 -5.09
C VAL A 456 5.02 27.67 -4.84
N GLY A 457 4.91 28.85 -5.52
CA GLY A 457 5.88 29.93 -5.42
C GLY A 457 7.19 29.62 -6.15
N PHE A 458 8.33 30.10 -5.61
CA PHE A 458 9.62 30.03 -6.28
C PHE A 458 10.20 28.59 -6.28
N VAL A 459 10.60 28.11 -7.45
CA VAL A 459 11.33 26.85 -7.67
C VAL A 459 12.77 27.22 -8.05
N THR A 460 13.74 26.64 -7.37
CA THR A 460 15.17 26.93 -7.56
C THR A 460 15.72 26.32 -8.86
N ALA A 461 16.91 26.75 -9.27
CA ALA A 461 17.63 26.14 -10.39
C ALA A 461 17.80 24.63 -10.17
N GLY A 462 17.58 23.85 -11.22
CA GLY A 462 17.61 22.36 -11.17
C GLY A 462 16.36 21.70 -10.61
N GLY A 463 15.40 22.48 -10.07
CA GLY A 463 14.11 21.96 -9.61
C GLY A 463 13.05 21.91 -10.73
N PHE A 464 12.06 21.07 -10.54
CA PHE A 464 10.91 20.91 -11.42
C PHE A 464 9.65 21.47 -10.78
N TYR A 465 8.85 22.21 -11.57
CA TYR A 465 7.49 22.52 -11.24
C TYR A 465 6.57 21.46 -11.82
N ARG A 466 5.78 20.84 -10.97
CA ARG A 466 4.76 19.87 -11.35
C ARG A 466 3.38 20.30 -10.85
N GLN A 467 2.35 19.81 -11.50
CA GLN A 467 0.98 19.89 -11.02
C GLN A 467 0.33 18.50 -11.10
N ARG A 468 -0.51 18.17 -10.13
CA ARG A 468 -1.36 16.99 -10.23
C ARG A 468 -2.42 17.20 -11.29
N GLN A 469 -2.51 16.28 -12.23
CA GLN A 469 -3.48 16.33 -13.32
C GLN A 469 -4.05 14.95 -13.59
N ASN A 470 -5.26 14.91 -14.18
CA ASN A 470 -5.76 13.72 -14.82
C ASN A 470 -5.13 13.62 -16.21
N LEU A 471 -4.49 12.50 -16.50
CA LEU A 471 -4.12 12.11 -17.86
C LEU A 471 -5.36 11.55 -18.56
N ASP A 472 -5.40 11.57 -19.90
CA ASP A 472 -6.52 11.05 -20.66
C ASP A 472 -6.72 9.56 -20.38
N ALA A 473 -5.65 8.76 -20.41
CA ALA A 473 -5.67 7.37 -19.99
C ALA A 473 -4.26 6.82 -19.69
N LEU A 474 -4.24 5.72 -18.96
CA LEU A 474 -3.13 4.78 -18.88
C LEU A 474 -3.60 3.42 -19.35
N THR A 475 -3.03 2.92 -20.45
CA THR A 475 -3.30 1.57 -20.94
C THR A 475 -2.17 0.63 -20.54
N VAL A 476 -2.52 -0.53 -20.01
CA VAL A 476 -1.55 -1.54 -19.57
C VAL A 476 -1.96 -2.89 -20.06
N TRP A 477 -1.09 -3.56 -20.79
CA TRP A 477 -1.21 -4.99 -21.05
C TRP A 477 -0.04 -5.73 -20.41
N GLY A 478 -0.24 -7.00 -20.12
CA GLY A 478 0.80 -7.79 -19.51
C GLY A 478 0.39 -9.23 -19.23
N TRP A 479 1.32 -9.98 -18.67
CA TRP A 479 1.08 -11.35 -18.19
C TRP A 479 1.75 -11.60 -16.85
N GLU A 480 1.20 -12.58 -16.16
CA GLU A 480 1.67 -13.07 -14.86
C GLU A 480 1.79 -14.58 -14.95
N VAL A 481 2.91 -15.11 -14.49
CA VAL A 481 3.18 -16.55 -14.39
C VAL A 481 3.50 -16.85 -12.93
N ASP A 482 2.73 -17.76 -12.34
CA ASP A 482 2.97 -18.27 -10.98
C ASP A 482 3.21 -19.79 -11.08
N ALA A 483 4.30 -20.30 -10.50
CA ALA A 483 4.62 -21.71 -10.48
C ALA A 483 4.91 -22.18 -9.06
N LYS A 484 4.44 -23.39 -8.72
CA LYS A 484 4.69 -24.07 -7.45
C LYS A 484 5.08 -25.52 -7.71
N LEU A 485 6.14 -25.96 -7.06
CA LEU A 485 6.57 -27.35 -7.07
C LEU A 485 6.86 -27.77 -5.64
N ARG A 486 6.31 -28.91 -5.23
CA ARG A 486 6.65 -29.55 -3.97
C ARG A 486 7.01 -31.02 -4.20
N ARG A 487 8.18 -31.41 -3.73
CA ARG A 487 8.65 -32.79 -3.82
C ARG A 487 9.37 -33.20 -2.53
N GLY A 488 8.70 -34.02 -1.73
CA GLY A 488 9.20 -34.33 -0.39
C GLY A 488 9.36 -33.09 0.46
N ASP A 489 10.53 -32.91 1.03
CA ASP A 489 10.87 -31.78 1.90
C ASP A 489 11.21 -30.49 1.14
N PHE A 490 11.34 -30.55 -0.19
CA PHE A 490 11.68 -29.38 -1.02
C PHE A 490 10.46 -28.71 -1.62
N GLY A 491 10.43 -27.39 -1.55
CA GLY A 491 9.47 -26.53 -2.21
C GLY A 491 10.16 -25.54 -3.13
N LEU A 492 9.51 -25.21 -4.25
CA LEU A 492 9.87 -24.12 -5.15
C LEU A 492 8.61 -23.32 -5.45
N THR A 493 8.66 -22.02 -5.22
CA THR A 493 7.62 -21.09 -5.65
C THR A 493 8.26 -20.02 -6.51
N ALA A 494 7.75 -19.79 -7.70
CA ALA A 494 8.23 -18.75 -8.60
C ALA A 494 7.08 -17.89 -9.12
N SER A 495 7.32 -16.61 -9.30
CA SER A 495 6.37 -15.67 -9.86
C SER A 495 7.11 -14.71 -10.80
N TRP A 496 6.59 -14.54 -12.00
CA TRP A 496 7.07 -13.55 -12.96
C TRP A 496 5.92 -12.71 -13.45
N SER A 497 6.12 -11.40 -13.51
CA SER A 497 5.16 -10.46 -14.09
C SER A 497 5.84 -9.59 -15.12
N HIS A 498 5.21 -9.46 -16.28
CA HIS A 498 5.55 -8.49 -17.32
C HIS A 498 4.43 -7.50 -17.49
N VAL A 499 4.76 -6.21 -17.60
CA VAL A 499 3.79 -5.13 -17.80
C VAL A 499 4.31 -4.15 -18.85
N ASP A 500 3.45 -3.72 -19.76
CA ASP A 500 3.76 -2.68 -20.74
C ASP A 500 2.73 -1.54 -20.64
N PRO A 501 3.00 -0.56 -19.76
CA PRO A 501 2.12 0.58 -19.54
C PRO A 501 2.45 1.71 -20.50
N THR A 502 1.43 2.33 -21.10
CA THR A 502 1.53 3.47 -22.00
C THR A 502 0.55 4.56 -21.60
N ILE A 503 1.04 5.78 -21.44
CA ILE A 503 0.26 6.97 -21.14
C ILE A 503 -0.36 7.50 -22.43
N ALA A 504 -1.65 7.87 -22.38
CA ALA A 504 -2.28 8.76 -23.33
C ALA A 504 -2.54 10.11 -22.62
N ALA A 505 -2.08 11.20 -23.20
CA ALA A 505 -2.15 12.52 -22.58
C ALA A 505 -2.30 13.64 -23.60
N SER A 506 -3.09 14.66 -23.24
CA SER A 506 -3.34 15.85 -24.04
C SER A 506 -3.18 17.14 -23.21
N GLY A 507 -3.39 18.30 -23.83
CA GLY A 507 -3.32 19.59 -23.15
C GLY A 507 -1.96 19.84 -22.51
N ALA A 508 -1.93 20.25 -21.24
CA ALA A 508 -0.70 20.52 -20.50
C ALA A 508 0.11 19.24 -20.20
N ALA A 509 -0.50 18.05 -20.27
CA ALA A 509 0.15 16.77 -20.10
C ALA A 509 0.65 16.14 -21.42
N ALA A 510 0.37 16.76 -22.58
CA ALA A 510 0.76 16.25 -23.91
C ALA A 510 2.22 15.77 -24.04
N PRO A 511 3.22 16.39 -23.37
CA PRO A 511 4.60 15.86 -23.40
C PRO A 511 4.77 14.45 -22.81
N LEU A 512 3.78 13.92 -22.10
CA LEU A 512 3.81 12.57 -21.53
C LEU A 512 3.17 11.52 -22.45
N ASP A 513 2.57 11.93 -23.56
CA ASP A 513 1.89 11.01 -24.49
C ASP A 513 2.86 9.96 -25.05
N GLY A 514 2.46 8.68 -25.00
CA GLY A 514 3.29 7.54 -25.39
C GLY A 514 4.38 7.14 -24.38
N LEU A 515 4.59 7.90 -23.28
CA LEU A 515 5.59 7.59 -22.27
C LEU A 515 5.10 6.53 -21.30
N ARG A 516 6.02 5.99 -20.50
CA ARG A 516 5.73 5.07 -19.40
C ARG A 516 5.56 5.83 -18.08
N PRO A 517 4.64 5.41 -17.20
CA PRO A 517 4.54 6.00 -15.88
C PRO A 517 5.85 5.78 -15.08
N ALA A 518 6.22 6.80 -14.30
CA ALA A 518 7.35 6.69 -13.38
C ALA A 518 7.20 5.52 -12.40
N GLN A 519 8.31 5.00 -11.90
CA GLN A 519 8.38 3.96 -10.87
C GLN A 519 7.66 2.65 -11.25
N THR A 520 7.56 2.34 -12.55
CA THR A 520 6.89 1.14 -13.06
C THR A 520 7.88 0.30 -13.87
N PRO A 521 8.49 -0.75 -13.29
CA PRO A 521 9.37 -1.66 -14.01
C PRO A 521 8.55 -2.57 -14.94
N ARG A 522 9.10 -2.92 -16.10
CA ARG A 522 8.43 -3.85 -17.03
C ARG A 522 8.39 -5.28 -16.52
N ASP A 523 9.49 -5.74 -15.95
CA ASP A 523 9.63 -7.12 -15.51
C ASP A 523 9.96 -7.20 -14.03
N GLN A 524 9.30 -8.11 -13.35
CA GLN A 524 9.60 -8.47 -11.97
C GLN A 524 9.56 -9.99 -11.84
N PHE A 525 10.57 -10.54 -11.19
CA PHE A 525 10.66 -11.96 -10.88
C PHE A 525 10.90 -12.17 -9.40
N SER A 526 10.26 -13.19 -8.81
CA SER A 526 10.53 -13.67 -7.47
C SER A 526 10.53 -15.20 -7.48
N GLY A 527 11.57 -15.81 -6.94
CA GLY A 527 11.67 -17.25 -6.80
C GLY A 527 12.14 -17.61 -5.40
N THR A 528 11.41 -18.49 -4.73
CA THR A 528 11.78 -19.02 -3.40
C THR A 528 11.95 -20.52 -3.49
N ILE A 529 13.10 -21.00 -3.07
CA ILE A 529 13.33 -22.41 -2.78
C ILE A 529 13.29 -22.60 -1.27
N ASP A 530 12.58 -23.61 -0.80
CA ASP A 530 12.49 -23.97 0.61
C ASP A 530 12.78 -25.46 0.83
N TYR A 531 13.37 -25.74 1.97
CA TYR A 531 13.57 -27.08 2.53
C TYR A 531 12.95 -27.13 3.92
N THR A 532 12.12 -28.13 4.19
CA THR A 532 11.45 -28.35 5.47
C THR A 532 11.74 -29.76 5.96
N GLY A 533 12.85 -29.92 6.65
CA GLY A 533 13.25 -31.21 7.25
C GLY A 533 13.02 -31.25 8.75
N SER A 534 13.31 -32.39 9.37
CA SER A 534 13.16 -32.58 10.82
C SER A 534 14.22 -31.83 11.64
N LEU A 535 15.42 -31.61 11.09
CA LEU A 535 16.53 -30.96 11.78
C LEU A 535 16.51 -29.44 11.60
N PHE A 536 16.05 -28.93 10.46
CA PHE A 536 15.98 -27.51 10.18
C PHE A 536 15.00 -27.22 9.04
N THR A 537 14.57 -25.97 8.98
CA THR A 537 13.89 -25.38 7.81
C THR A 537 14.78 -24.27 7.25
N ALA A 538 14.98 -24.27 5.93
CA ALA A 538 15.75 -23.24 5.26
C ALA A 538 14.99 -22.71 4.04
N SER A 539 15.15 -21.44 3.72
CA SER A 539 14.65 -20.87 2.47
C SER A 539 15.59 -19.83 1.90
N ALA A 540 15.60 -19.72 0.57
CA ALA A 540 16.27 -18.66 -0.14
C ALA A 540 15.31 -18.06 -1.16
N THR A 541 15.21 -16.73 -1.18
CA THR A 541 14.33 -15.98 -2.09
C THR A 541 15.17 -15.05 -2.96
N LEU A 542 15.15 -15.28 -4.27
CA LEU A 542 15.68 -14.36 -5.26
C LEU A 542 14.57 -13.40 -5.72
N ARG A 543 14.88 -12.10 -5.77
CA ARG A 543 14.00 -11.07 -6.33
C ARG A 543 14.75 -10.27 -7.38
N HIS A 544 14.17 -10.14 -8.56
CA HIS A 544 14.67 -9.30 -9.64
C HIS A 544 13.64 -8.25 -10.01
N ILE A 545 14.08 -7.02 -10.16
CA ILE A 545 13.30 -5.88 -10.64
C ILE A 545 14.04 -5.27 -11.82
N ALA A 546 13.40 -5.19 -12.98
CA ALA A 546 13.96 -4.54 -14.16
C ALA A 546 14.17 -3.02 -13.93
N SER A 547 14.90 -2.37 -14.82
CA SER A 547 15.03 -0.92 -14.83
C SER A 547 13.67 -0.23 -14.94
N GLN A 548 13.59 0.98 -14.36
CA GLN A 548 12.38 1.81 -14.39
C GLN A 548 12.73 3.28 -14.43
N PHE A 549 11.84 4.12 -14.91
CA PHE A 549 12.03 5.56 -14.87
C PHE A 549 11.73 6.13 -13.48
N GLU A 550 12.51 7.12 -13.06
CA GLU A 550 12.32 7.86 -11.81
C GLU A 550 11.34 9.02 -11.99
N ASP A 551 11.29 9.62 -13.17
CA ASP A 551 10.50 10.79 -13.48
C ASP A 551 9.43 10.52 -14.55
N ASP A 552 8.46 11.42 -14.61
CA ASP A 552 7.32 11.37 -15.52
C ASP A 552 7.70 11.54 -17.00
N GLN A 553 8.82 12.22 -17.28
CA GLN A 553 9.32 12.50 -18.64
C GLN A 553 10.25 11.42 -19.18
N ASN A 554 10.45 10.32 -18.46
CA ASN A 554 11.35 9.21 -18.79
C ASN A 554 12.82 9.64 -19.04
N GLY A 555 13.23 10.73 -18.41
CA GLY A 555 14.57 11.29 -18.55
C GLY A 555 15.62 10.66 -17.65
N ARG A 556 15.22 10.05 -16.53
CA ARG A 556 16.08 9.43 -15.54
C ARG A 556 15.62 8.01 -15.27
N SER A 557 16.54 7.07 -15.24
CA SER A 557 16.25 5.66 -14.98
C SER A 557 16.97 5.15 -13.74
N LEU A 558 16.29 4.29 -12.98
CA LEU A 558 16.89 3.45 -11.95
C LEU A 558 17.28 2.12 -12.57
N ASN A 559 18.48 1.66 -12.27
CA ASN A 559 19.01 0.41 -12.81
C ASN A 559 18.22 -0.81 -12.35
N ALA A 560 18.26 -1.88 -13.14
CA ALA A 560 17.78 -3.19 -12.72
C ALA A 560 18.53 -3.67 -11.47
N ALA A 561 17.86 -4.44 -10.62
CA ALA A 561 18.46 -4.97 -9.40
C ALA A 561 18.01 -6.40 -9.12
N THR A 562 18.95 -7.22 -8.64
CA THR A 562 18.68 -8.59 -8.18
C THR A 562 19.15 -8.72 -6.75
N MET A 563 18.27 -9.20 -5.88
CA MET A 563 18.56 -9.45 -4.46
C MET A 563 18.27 -10.90 -4.10
N VAL A 564 19.02 -11.41 -3.14
CA VAL A 564 18.77 -12.71 -2.53
C VAL A 564 18.64 -12.53 -1.02
N ASP A 565 17.57 -13.06 -0.46
CA ASP A 565 17.37 -13.18 0.99
C ASP A 565 17.40 -14.65 1.38
N ALA A 566 17.84 -14.97 2.60
CA ALA A 566 17.84 -16.33 3.12
C ALA A 566 17.37 -16.38 4.58
N LEU A 567 16.77 -17.50 4.95
CA LEU A 567 16.28 -17.82 6.29
C LEU A 567 16.70 -19.22 6.65
N LEU A 568 17.13 -19.41 7.90
CA LEU A 568 17.39 -20.71 8.52
C LEU A 568 16.67 -20.75 9.87
N LEU A 569 15.89 -21.80 10.11
CA LEU A 569 15.26 -22.10 11.40
C LEU A 569 15.74 -23.44 11.90
N VAL A 570 16.29 -23.49 13.10
CA VAL A 570 16.77 -24.72 13.75
C VAL A 570 15.95 -24.95 15.01
N PRO A 571 15.05 -25.95 15.04
CA PRO A 571 14.33 -26.31 16.26
C PRO A 571 15.32 -26.86 17.29
N LEU A 572 15.28 -26.32 18.52
CA LEU A 572 16.11 -26.79 19.63
C LEU A 572 15.36 -27.80 20.49
N VAL A 573 14.14 -27.44 20.85
CA VAL A 573 13.18 -28.28 21.59
C VAL A 573 11.77 -27.99 21.08
N LYS A 574 10.80 -28.80 21.49
CA LYS A 574 9.39 -28.52 21.12
C LYS A 574 9.00 -27.11 21.53
N GLY A 575 8.54 -26.32 20.56
CA GLY A 575 8.09 -24.95 20.76
C GLY A 575 9.19 -23.89 20.78
N LEU A 576 10.49 -24.22 20.63
CA LEU A 576 11.58 -23.26 20.58
C LEU A 576 12.48 -23.52 19.37
N ALA A 577 12.74 -22.50 18.56
CA ALA A 577 13.68 -22.55 17.46
C ALA A 577 14.61 -21.34 17.44
N ILE A 578 15.83 -21.52 16.95
CA ILE A 578 16.76 -20.41 16.62
C ILE A 578 16.54 -20.02 15.18
N GLU A 579 16.57 -18.72 14.92
CA GLU A 579 16.45 -18.11 13.60
C GLU A 579 17.77 -17.45 13.18
N GLY A 580 18.23 -17.74 11.97
CA GLY A 580 19.21 -16.94 11.25
C GLY A 580 18.59 -16.39 9.98
N ARG A 581 18.68 -15.08 9.73
CA ARG A 581 18.11 -14.44 8.54
C ARG A 581 19.13 -13.48 7.93
N VAL A 582 19.20 -13.42 6.62
CA VAL A 582 19.97 -12.42 5.88
C VAL A 582 19.11 -11.80 4.80
N GLU A 583 19.06 -10.48 4.77
CA GLU A 583 18.42 -9.67 3.74
C GLU A 583 19.51 -9.09 2.83
N ASN A 584 19.29 -9.14 1.52
CA ASN A 584 20.26 -8.71 0.49
C ASN A 584 21.64 -9.38 0.68
N LEU A 585 21.70 -10.71 0.65
CA LEU A 585 22.88 -11.53 0.92
C LEU A 585 24.16 -11.08 0.19
N PHE A 586 24.04 -10.64 -1.05
CA PHE A 586 25.16 -10.24 -1.89
C PHE A 586 25.47 -8.73 -1.85
N ASP A 587 24.80 -7.96 -0.97
CA ASP A 587 24.90 -6.50 -0.82
C ASP A 587 24.71 -5.74 -2.14
N ALA A 588 23.78 -6.18 -2.97
CA ALA A 588 23.46 -5.51 -4.22
C ALA A 588 23.05 -4.05 -3.97
N GLU A 589 23.59 -3.10 -4.74
CA GLU A 589 23.19 -1.69 -4.72
C GLU A 589 21.86 -1.54 -5.45
N VAL A 590 20.75 -1.53 -4.73
CA VAL A 590 19.43 -1.27 -5.28
C VAL A 590 19.15 0.22 -5.24
N GLN A 591 19.09 0.86 -6.40
CA GLN A 591 18.75 2.28 -6.51
C GLN A 591 17.27 2.49 -6.14
N ALA A 592 17.02 3.23 -5.07
CA ALA A 592 15.68 3.54 -4.56
C ALA A 592 15.13 4.87 -5.09
N ALA A 593 16.02 5.83 -5.36
CA ALA A 593 15.68 7.12 -5.97
C ALA A 593 16.90 7.72 -6.70
N LEU A 594 16.62 8.61 -7.65
CA LEU A 594 17.62 9.40 -8.38
C LEU A 594 17.14 10.85 -8.49
N SER A 595 17.81 11.77 -7.80
CA SER A 595 17.46 13.19 -7.83
C SER A 595 17.74 13.83 -9.21
N GLY A 596 17.17 15.04 -9.44
CA GLY A 596 17.45 15.83 -10.64
C GLY A 596 18.93 16.27 -10.76
N THR A 597 19.68 16.25 -9.68
CA THR A 597 21.12 16.57 -9.62
C THR A 597 22.03 15.33 -9.71
N GLY A 598 21.47 14.14 -9.96
CA GLY A 598 22.22 12.90 -10.11
C GLY A 598 22.59 12.20 -8.79
N VAL A 599 22.07 12.64 -7.65
CA VAL A 599 22.29 11.98 -6.36
C VAL A 599 21.43 10.72 -6.29
N VAL A 600 22.05 9.58 -6.01
CA VAL A 600 21.42 8.27 -5.92
C VAL A 600 21.15 7.90 -4.46
N GLU A 601 19.90 7.52 -4.15
CA GLU A 601 19.53 6.84 -2.90
C GLU A 601 19.51 5.33 -3.12
N ARG A 602 20.06 4.56 -2.17
CA ARG A 602 20.00 3.09 -2.17
C ARG A 602 18.91 2.58 -1.24
N ALA A 603 18.38 1.42 -1.56
CA ALA A 603 17.57 0.61 -0.64
C ALA A 603 18.48 -0.13 0.37
N LEU A 604 17.86 -1.00 1.20
CA LEU A 604 18.49 -1.72 2.29
C LEU A 604 19.77 -2.46 1.85
N PRO A 605 20.93 -2.18 2.48
CA PRO A 605 22.15 -2.97 2.32
C PRO A 605 22.03 -4.33 3.00
N ARG A 606 23.01 -5.21 2.79
CA ARG A 606 23.05 -6.51 3.47
C ARG A 606 22.83 -6.35 4.98
N THR A 607 21.91 -7.16 5.50
CA THR A 607 21.49 -7.11 6.90
C THR A 607 21.38 -8.53 7.44
N PHE A 608 22.15 -8.84 8.48
CA PHE A 608 22.10 -10.11 9.18
C PHE A 608 21.22 -10.00 10.41
N TRP A 609 20.55 -11.10 10.75
CA TRP A 609 19.71 -11.23 11.94
C TRP A 609 19.93 -12.60 12.58
N VAL A 610 19.98 -12.62 13.90
CA VAL A 610 19.93 -13.84 14.72
C VAL A 610 18.83 -13.68 15.77
N GLY A 611 18.03 -14.70 15.93
CA GLY A 611 16.87 -14.60 16.81
C GLY A 611 16.39 -15.94 17.33
N ALA A 612 15.29 -15.87 18.06
CA ALA A 612 14.58 -17.05 18.59
C ALA A 612 13.09 -16.91 18.33
N ARG A 613 12.45 -18.05 18.08
CA ARG A 613 10.99 -18.19 17.97
C ARG A 613 10.49 -19.16 19.02
N VAL A 614 9.38 -18.78 19.64
CA VAL A 614 8.73 -19.58 20.69
C VAL A 614 7.25 -19.71 20.35
N SER A 615 6.71 -20.93 20.46
CA SER A 615 5.29 -21.21 20.15
C SER A 615 4.78 -22.35 21.03
N PHE A 616 3.71 -22.11 21.80
CA PHE A 616 3.09 -23.07 22.73
C PHE A 616 1.58 -23.21 22.47
#